data_b476d8c63a77c374b84c7ee4daa2ba5d
#
_entry.id   b476d8c63a77c374b84c7ee4daa2ba5d
#
_cell.length_a   1.000
_cell.length_b   1.000
_cell.length_c   1.000
_cell.angle_alpha   90.00
_cell.angle_beta   90.00
_cell.angle_gamma   90.00
#
_symmetry.space_group_name_H-M   'P 1'
#
loop_
_entity.id
_entity.type
_entity.pdbx_description
1 polymer ?
#
loop_
_entity_poly.entity_id
_entity_poly.type
_entity_poly.pdbx_seq_one_letter_code
_entity_poly.pdbx_strand_id
1 'polypeptide(L)'
;KYTRGNWYYFSGNGNMATGLIYVSGDRYYLNSDGSLRMDSFEENGIYYQTDSNGKIVSETDRRKEAQLSGRFDEESGQEVLKLTNEARTEAGVGKLEWDESLAGCARTRAVEIGKNFAHSRPDGKSWKTVIDEAGIVTMAWGENIAQGQFTSEEAMEDWLNSEGHRANLLKE
;
A
#
# COMPACT_ATOMS: atom_id res chain seq x y z
N LYS A 1 8.61 -27.00 -19.48
CA LYS A 1 7.90 -27.67 -20.59
C LYS A 1 7.17 -26.63 -21.44
N TYR A 2 7.38 -26.63 -22.74
CA TYR A 2 6.64 -25.79 -23.69
C TYR A 2 5.39 -26.51 -24.18
N THR A 3 4.21 -25.91 -24.02
CA THR A 3 2.94 -26.46 -24.54
C THR A 3 1.91 -25.33 -24.70
N ARG A 4 1.01 -25.46 -25.69
CA ARG A 4 -0.06 -24.47 -25.96
C ARG A 4 0.43 -23.03 -26.13
N GLY A 5 1.66 -22.88 -26.69
CA GLY A 5 2.24 -21.53 -26.88
C GLY A 5 2.91 -20.90 -25.66
N ASN A 6 2.97 -21.60 -24.51
CA ASN A 6 3.56 -21.08 -23.27
C ASN A 6 4.57 -22.05 -22.65
N TRP A 7 5.46 -21.53 -21.84
CA TRP A 7 6.37 -22.28 -21.00
C TRP A 7 5.75 -22.51 -19.61
N TYR A 8 5.94 -23.70 -19.07
CA TYR A 8 5.50 -24.15 -17.75
C TYR A 8 6.65 -24.83 -17.00
N TYR A 9 6.72 -24.64 -15.69
CA TYR A 9 7.67 -25.36 -14.84
C TYR A 9 6.93 -26.36 -13.95
N PHE A 10 7.47 -27.57 -13.87
CA PHE A 10 6.97 -28.64 -13.00
C PHE A 10 8.10 -29.01 -12.03
N SER A 11 7.81 -29.04 -10.75
CA SER A 11 8.72 -29.52 -9.71
C SER A 11 9.02 -31.02 -9.87
N GLY A 12 10.03 -31.50 -9.15
CA GLY A 12 10.45 -32.89 -9.23
C GLY A 12 9.37 -33.92 -8.85
N ASN A 13 8.32 -33.51 -8.13
CA ASN A 13 7.14 -34.32 -7.80
C ASN A 13 6.01 -34.19 -8.85
N GLY A 14 6.24 -33.49 -9.95
CA GLY A 14 5.26 -33.32 -11.03
C GLY A 14 4.25 -32.22 -10.86
N ASN A 15 4.27 -31.48 -9.76
CA ASN A 15 3.36 -30.36 -9.55
C ASN A 15 3.75 -29.15 -10.40
N MET A 16 2.75 -28.51 -11.02
CA MET A 16 2.92 -27.26 -11.74
C MET A 16 3.24 -26.13 -10.74
N ALA A 17 4.31 -25.39 -11.00
CA ALA A 17 4.68 -24.24 -10.19
C ALA A 17 3.92 -22.98 -10.63
N THR A 18 3.73 -22.05 -9.68
CA THR A 18 3.20 -20.69 -9.89
C THR A 18 4.01 -19.70 -9.06
N GLY A 19 3.94 -18.40 -9.37
CA GLY A 19 4.69 -17.36 -8.67
C GLY A 19 6.18 -17.35 -9.02
N LEU A 20 6.99 -16.80 -8.13
CA LEU A 20 8.44 -16.68 -8.32
C LEU A 20 9.14 -18.03 -8.17
N ILE A 21 9.94 -18.40 -9.17
CA ILE A 21 10.72 -19.64 -9.16
C ILE A 21 12.19 -19.39 -9.51
N TYR A 22 13.03 -20.34 -9.14
CA TYR A 22 14.45 -20.36 -9.47
C TYR A 22 14.77 -21.57 -10.33
N VAL A 23 15.36 -21.34 -11.50
CA VAL A 23 15.80 -22.41 -12.42
C VAL A 23 17.26 -22.15 -12.79
N SER A 24 18.15 -23.05 -12.42
CA SER A 24 19.60 -22.96 -12.70
C SER A 24 20.24 -21.64 -12.23
N GLY A 25 19.73 -21.06 -11.14
CA GLY A 25 20.23 -19.79 -10.57
C GLY A 25 19.56 -18.53 -11.14
N ASP A 26 18.76 -18.67 -12.19
CA ASP A 26 17.96 -17.58 -12.76
C ASP A 26 16.57 -17.54 -12.16
N ARG A 27 15.95 -16.33 -12.13
CA ARG A 27 14.61 -16.11 -11.60
C ARG A 27 13.58 -15.92 -12.70
N TYR A 28 12.41 -16.53 -12.50
CA TYR A 28 11.28 -16.45 -13.42
C TYR A 28 9.98 -16.30 -12.60
N TYR A 29 8.94 -15.78 -13.23
CA TYR A 29 7.62 -15.70 -12.62
C TYR A 29 6.60 -16.45 -13.46
N LEU A 30 5.82 -17.30 -12.79
CA LEU A 30 4.74 -18.06 -13.42
C LEU A 30 3.40 -17.49 -12.96
N ASN A 31 2.51 -17.21 -13.91
CA ASN A 31 1.15 -16.76 -13.65
C ASN A 31 0.37 -17.81 -12.83
N SER A 32 -0.81 -17.45 -12.34
CA SER A 32 -1.69 -18.37 -11.60
C SER A 32 -2.12 -19.61 -12.39
N ASP A 33 -2.13 -19.53 -13.74
CA ASP A 33 -2.36 -20.65 -14.64
C ASP A 33 -1.11 -21.48 -14.93
N GLY A 34 0.03 -21.15 -14.30
CA GLY A 34 1.33 -21.79 -14.46
C GLY A 34 2.12 -21.35 -15.69
N SER A 35 1.61 -20.49 -16.55
CA SER A 35 2.33 -19.98 -17.71
C SER A 35 3.46 -19.03 -17.33
N LEU A 36 4.61 -19.12 -18.03
CA LEU A 36 5.73 -18.19 -17.83
C LEU A 36 5.32 -16.78 -18.24
N ARG A 37 5.56 -15.83 -17.33
CA ARG A 37 5.36 -14.40 -17.61
C ARG A 37 6.56 -13.87 -18.41
N MET A 38 6.29 -13.38 -19.60
CA MET A 38 7.32 -12.93 -20.54
C MET A 38 7.54 -11.41 -20.47
N ASP A 39 6.49 -10.66 -20.12
CA ASP A 39 6.53 -9.19 -20.03
C ASP A 39 6.91 -8.76 -18.63
N SER A 40 7.57 -7.58 -18.53
CA SER A 40 7.83 -6.92 -17.24
C SER A 40 6.52 -6.61 -16.53
N PHE A 41 6.50 -6.72 -15.21
CA PHE A 41 5.27 -6.66 -14.41
C PHE A 41 5.52 -6.09 -13.02
N GLU A 42 4.44 -5.75 -12.35
CA GLU A 42 4.43 -5.40 -10.94
C GLU A 42 3.65 -6.45 -10.14
N GLU A 43 4.22 -6.83 -9.00
CA GLU A 43 3.60 -7.78 -8.07
C GLU A 43 3.96 -7.34 -6.65
N ASN A 44 2.96 -7.14 -5.79
CA ASN A 44 3.14 -6.68 -4.40
C ASN A 44 4.03 -5.43 -4.28
N GLY A 45 3.89 -4.46 -5.20
CA GLY A 45 4.65 -3.22 -5.22
C GLY A 45 6.13 -3.36 -5.61
N ILE A 46 6.54 -4.52 -6.11
CA ILE A 46 7.87 -4.74 -6.70
C ILE A 46 7.70 -4.81 -8.21
N TYR A 47 8.40 -3.94 -8.93
CA TYR A 47 8.48 -3.99 -10.38
C TYR A 47 9.61 -4.90 -10.82
N TYR A 48 9.27 -5.93 -11.59
CA TYR A 48 10.20 -6.90 -12.15
C TYR A 48 10.39 -6.61 -13.64
N GLN A 49 11.64 -6.44 -14.04
CA GLN A 49 12.01 -6.37 -15.45
C GLN A 49 12.40 -7.75 -15.95
N THR A 50 11.85 -8.15 -17.09
CA THR A 50 12.16 -9.42 -17.75
C THR A 50 12.91 -9.21 -19.07
N ASP A 51 13.74 -10.16 -19.44
CA ASP A 51 14.31 -10.26 -20.79
C ASP A 51 13.34 -10.95 -21.76
N SER A 52 13.75 -11.09 -23.01
CA SER A 52 12.96 -11.76 -24.07
C SER A 52 12.65 -13.24 -23.81
N ASN A 53 13.27 -13.86 -22.82
CA ASN A 53 13.04 -15.25 -22.41
C ASN A 53 12.22 -15.35 -21.12
N GLY A 54 11.72 -14.23 -20.59
CA GLY A 54 10.96 -14.16 -19.35
C GLY A 54 11.82 -14.28 -18.08
N LYS A 55 13.17 -14.23 -18.21
CA LYS A 55 14.08 -14.19 -17.06
C LYS A 55 14.02 -12.82 -16.41
N ILE A 56 13.85 -12.78 -15.08
CA ILE A 56 13.91 -11.54 -14.30
C ILE A 56 15.36 -11.05 -14.25
N VAL A 57 15.61 -9.89 -14.85
CA VAL A 57 16.95 -9.27 -14.93
C VAL A 57 17.15 -8.16 -13.93
N SER A 58 16.08 -7.53 -13.47
CA SER A 58 16.12 -6.55 -12.37
C SER A 58 14.80 -6.52 -11.59
N GLU A 59 14.88 -6.01 -10.38
CA GLU A 59 13.71 -5.68 -9.56
C GLU A 59 13.87 -4.28 -8.96
N THR A 60 12.76 -3.56 -8.87
CA THR A 60 12.70 -2.24 -8.26
C THR A 60 11.55 -2.22 -7.26
N ASP A 61 11.87 -1.99 -6.01
CA ASP A 61 10.85 -1.86 -4.96
C ASP A 61 10.22 -0.46 -5.05
N ARG A 62 9.12 -0.37 -5.79
CA ARG A 62 8.38 0.89 -5.97
C ARG A 62 7.71 1.40 -4.71
N ARG A 63 7.50 0.52 -3.73
CA ARG A 63 7.00 0.90 -2.41
C ARG A 63 7.98 1.82 -1.71
N LYS A 64 9.29 1.53 -1.80
CA LYS A 64 10.35 2.40 -1.26
C LYS A 64 10.45 3.73 -2.00
N GLU A 65 10.31 3.71 -3.32
CA GLU A 65 10.31 4.94 -4.13
C GLU A 65 9.11 5.83 -3.78
N ALA A 66 7.92 5.26 -3.63
CA ALA A 66 6.73 5.97 -3.19
C ALA A 66 6.87 6.55 -1.78
N GLN A 67 7.45 5.79 -0.83
CA GLN A 67 7.73 6.27 0.52
C GLN A 67 8.75 7.43 0.53
N LEU A 68 9.81 7.34 -0.27
CA LEU A 68 10.85 8.37 -0.34
C LEU A 68 10.40 9.63 -1.07
N SER A 69 9.47 9.50 -2.02
CA SER A 69 8.95 10.63 -2.80
C SER A 69 7.83 11.40 -2.10
N GLY A 70 7.27 10.88 -0.99
CA GLY A 70 6.09 11.46 -0.34
C GLY A 70 4.88 11.55 -1.27
N ARG A 71 4.81 10.64 -2.24
CA ARG A 71 3.75 10.63 -3.26
C ARG A 71 2.46 10.13 -2.62
N PHE A 72 1.42 10.95 -2.71
CA PHE A 72 0.07 10.55 -2.34
C PHE A 72 -0.44 9.51 -3.34
N ASP A 73 -0.84 8.37 -2.82
CA ASP A 73 -1.54 7.34 -3.56
C ASP A 73 -3.03 7.37 -3.17
N GLU A 74 -3.86 7.87 -4.09
CA GLU A 74 -5.29 8.02 -3.87
C GLU A 74 -5.99 6.66 -3.75
N GLU A 75 -5.55 5.65 -4.49
CA GLU A 75 -6.11 4.31 -4.45
C GLU A 75 -5.92 3.68 -3.06
N SER A 76 -4.71 3.78 -2.51
CA SER A 76 -4.44 3.35 -1.12
C SER A 76 -5.25 4.16 -0.10
N GLY A 77 -5.45 5.47 -0.32
CA GLY A 77 -6.30 6.30 0.54
C GLY A 77 -7.77 5.85 0.53
N GLN A 78 -8.32 5.53 -0.62
CA GLN A 78 -9.69 4.99 -0.77
C GLN A 78 -9.82 3.61 -0.12
N GLU A 79 -8.82 2.75 -0.24
CA GLU A 79 -8.82 1.44 0.41
C GLU A 79 -8.75 1.57 1.93
N VAL A 80 -7.96 2.50 2.48
CA VAL A 80 -7.96 2.82 3.91
C VAL A 80 -9.35 3.26 4.39
N LEU A 81 -10.05 4.12 3.64
CA LEU A 81 -11.42 4.52 3.97
C LEU A 81 -12.38 3.33 3.99
N LYS A 82 -12.28 2.44 3.00
CA LYS A 82 -13.09 1.22 2.93
C LYS A 82 -12.86 0.32 4.14
N LEU A 83 -11.60 -0.01 4.45
CA LEU A 83 -11.23 -0.84 5.61
C LEU A 83 -11.64 -0.19 6.94
N THR A 84 -11.50 1.15 7.05
CA THR A 84 -12.01 1.90 8.21
C THR A 84 -13.51 1.72 8.36
N ASN A 85 -14.28 1.81 7.27
CA ASN A 85 -15.74 1.66 7.29
C ASN A 85 -16.19 0.23 7.57
N GLU A 86 -15.41 -0.77 7.22
CA GLU A 86 -15.62 -2.16 7.63
C GLU A 86 -15.48 -2.30 9.15
N ALA A 87 -14.38 -1.82 9.73
CA ALA A 87 -14.14 -1.82 11.17
C ALA A 87 -15.20 -1.01 11.95
N ARG A 88 -15.63 0.15 11.42
CA ARG A 88 -16.70 0.98 12.00
C ARG A 88 -18.04 0.27 11.98
N THR A 89 -18.35 -0.44 10.90
CA THR A 89 -19.58 -1.24 10.79
C THR A 89 -19.59 -2.38 11.82
N GLU A 90 -18.47 -3.08 12.00
CA GLU A 90 -18.32 -4.13 13.01
C GLU A 90 -18.47 -3.58 14.44
N ALA A 91 -17.97 -2.36 14.67
CA ALA A 91 -18.09 -1.67 15.95
C ALA A 91 -19.48 -1.03 16.20
N GLY A 92 -20.38 -1.04 15.20
CA GLY A 92 -21.74 -0.46 15.29
C GLY A 92 -21.77 1.07 15.23
N VAL A 93 -20.73 1.72 14.72
CA VAL A 93 -20.66 3.18 14.56
C VAL A 93 -20.85 3.60 13.10
N GLY A 94 -21.24 4.86 12.86
CA GLY A 94 -21.55 5.38 11.52
C GLY A 94 -20.33 5.37 10.59
N LYS A 95 -20.56 5.13 9.29
CA LYS A 95 -19.52 5.19 8.26
C LYS A 95 -19.02 6.60 8.05
N LEU A 96 -17.77 6.72 7.63
CA LEU A 96 -17.14 7.95 7.16
C LEU A 96 -17.30 8.07 5.64
N GLU A 97 -17.28 9.31 5.15
CA GLU A 97 -17.27 9.64 3.75
C GLU A 97 -15.93 10.24 3.34
N TRP A 98 -15.60 10.12 2.05
CA TRP A 98 -14.44 10.76 1.47
C TRP A 98 -14.67 12.27 1.36
N ASP A 99 -13.71 13.06 1.82
CA ASP A 99 -13.70 14.52 1.67
C ASP A 99 -12.41 14.95 0.97
N GLU A 100 -12.55 15.60 -0.19
CA GLU A 100 -11.40 16.03 -1.01
C GLU A 100 -10.53 17.08 -0.32
N SER A 101 -11.11 17.92 0.52
CA SER A 101 -10.34 18.93 1.26
C SER A 101 -9.47 18.27 2.33
N LEU A 102 -10.01 17.26 3.04
CA LEU A 102 -9.25 16.44 3.97
C LEU A 102 -8.22 15.57 3.27
N ALA A 103 -8.53 15.02 2.09
CA ALA A 103 -7.56 14.31 1.28
C ALA A 103 -6.39 15.21 0.86
N GLY A 104 -6.64 16.49 0.54
CA GLY A 104 -5.61 17.50 0.32
C GLY A 104 -4.73 17.74 1.55
N CYS A 105 -5.32 17.80 2.73
CA CYS A 105 -4.59 17.88 4.01
C CYS A 105 -3.73 16.63 4.23
N ALA A 106 -4.28 15.44 4.00
CA ALA A 106 -3.56 14.19 4.15
C ALA A 106 -2.36 14.08 3.17
N ARG A 107 -2.50 14.55 1.93
CA ARG A 107 -1.38 14.66 0.96
C ARG A 107 -0.25 15.52 1.51
N THR A 108 -0.57 16.69 2.06
CA THR A 108 0.42 17.57 2.68
C THR A 108 1.12 16.87 3.84
N ARG A 109 0.36 16.21 4.72
CA ARG A 109 0.90 15.49 5.86
C ARG A 109 1.76 14.30 5.44
N ALA A 110 1.38 13.55 4.41
CA ALA A 110 2.17 12.43 3.88
C ALA A 110 3.58 12.87 3.46
N VAL A 111 3.71 14.03 2.81
CA VAL A 111 5.01 14.63 2.46
C VAL A 111 5.79 15.05 3.71
N GLU A 112 5.12 15.62 4.70
CA GLU A 112 5.76 16.09 5.93
C GLU A 112 6.27 14.93 6.80
N ILE A 113 5.46 13.89 7.01
CA ILE A 113 5.84 12.70 7.80
C ILE A 113 6.91 11.86 7.11
N GLY A 114 7.00 11.89 5.79
CA GLY A 114 8.10 11.27 5.03
C GLY A 114 9.46 11.89 5.38
N LYS A 115 9.50 13.14 5.83
CA LYS A 115 10.72 13.84 6.27
C LYS A 115 10.96 13.71 7.78
N ASN A 116 9.91 13.74 8.57
CA ASN A 116 9.94 13.61 10.01
C ASN A 116 8.65 12.96 10.51
N PHE A 117 8.74 11.69 10.91
CA PHE A 117 7.59 10.91 11.38
C PHE A 117 7.13 11.40 12.75
N ALA A 118 6.23 12.38 12.76
CA ALA A 118 5.70 13.01 13.98
C ALA A 118 4.33 13.63 13.74
N HIS A 119 3.53 13.77 14.80
CA HIS A 119 2.30 14.54 14.79
C HIS A 119 2.54 16.07 14.75
N SER A 120 3.76 16.54 14.94
CA SER A 120 4.15 17.92 14.65
C SER A 120 4.53 18.08 13.19
N ARG A 121 4.28 19.28 12.64
CA ARG A 121 4.74 19.67 11.31
C ARG A 121 6.24 20.02 11.33
N PRO A 122 6.92 20.09 10.18
CA PRO A 122 8.35 20.43 10.12
C PRO A 122 8.69 21.81 10.72
N ASP A 123 7.73 22.73 10.77
CA ASP A 123 7.88 24.07 11.39
C ASP A 123 7.59 24.08 12.90
N GLY A 124 7.35 22.91 13.50
CA GLY A 124 7.06 22.72 14.91
C GLY A 124 5.59 22.95 15.31
N LYS A 125 4.73 23.35 14.37
CA LYS A 125 3.30 23.52 14.65
C LYS A 125 2.59 22.17 14.79
N SER A 126 1.38 22.20 15.35
CA SER A 126 0.49 21.04 15.38
C SER A 126 0.07 20.62 13.97
N TRP A 127 -0.04 19.31 13.71
CA TRP A 127 -0.62 18.77 12.48
C TRP A 127 -1.98 19.39 12.13
N LYS A 128 -2.78 19.73 13.13
CA LYS A 128 -4.11 20.34 12.95
C LYS A 128 -4.06 21.63 12.12
N THR A 129 -2.95 22.37 12.13
CA THR A 129 -2.85 23.60 11.36
C THR A 129 -3.01 23.40 9.85
N VAL A 130 -2.80 22.19 9.32
CA VAL A 130 -3.07 21.90 7.90
C VAL A 130 -4.57 21.96 7.59
N ILE A 131 -5.42 21.55 8.55
CA ILE A 131 -6.88 21.62 8.46
C ILE A 131 -7.34 23.10 8.55
N ASP A 132 -6.78 23.83 9.48
CA ASP A 132 -7.08 25.26 9.67
C ASP A 132 -6.66 26.08 8.42
N GLU A 133 -5.50 25.80 7.83
CA GLU A 133 -5.01 26.41 6.58
C GLU A 133 -5.89 26.09 5.36
N ALA A 134 -6.52 24.92 5.34
CA ALA A 134 -7.49 24.53 4.31
C ALA A 134 -8.89 25.15 4.51
N GLY A 135 -9.09 25.91 5.61
CA GLY A 135 -10.39 26.54 5.94
C GLY A 135 -11.47 25.56 6.35
N ILE A 136 -11.10 24.34 6.77
CA ILE A 136 -12.06 23.30 7.18
C ILE A 136 -12.51 23.60 8.63
N VAL A 137 -13.81 23.80 8.79
CA VAL A 137 -14.44 23.99 10.10
C VAL A 137 -15.06 22.68 10.57
N THR A 138 -14.52 22.10 11.64
CA THR A 138 -15.03 20.87 12.23
C THR A 138 -14.98 20.91 13.75
N MET A 139 -15.90 20.19 14.39
CA MET A 139 -15.95 20.05 15.85
C MET A 139 -15.12 18.86 16.38
N ALA A 140 -14.74 17.93 15.50
CA ALA A 140 -13.94 16.77 15.86
C ALA A 140 -12.89 16.51 14.77
N TRP A 141 -11.71 16.09 15.18
CA TRP A 141 -10.60 15.74 14.30
C TRP A 141 -9.73 14.66 14.95
N GLY A 142 -9.00 13.94 14.13
CA GLY A 142 -7.99 12.99 14.54
C GLY A 142 -6.98 12.80 13.42
N GLU A 143 -5.78 12.37 13.76
CA GLU A 143 -4.75 11.98 12.80
C GLU A 143 -4.20 10.61 13.21
N ASN A 144 -4.23 9.66 12.29
CA ASN A 144 -3.44 8.44 12.37
C ASN A 144 -2.34 8.54 11.32
N ILE A 145 -1.12 8.25 11.70
CA ILE A 145 0.03 8.20 10.80
C ILE A 145 0.66 6.82 10.87
N ALA A 146 1.16 6.35 9.72
CA ALA A 146 1.86 5.08 9.59
C ALA A 146 3.11 5.26 8.72
N GLN A 147 4.14 4.48 8.99
CA GLN A 147 5.36 4.49 8.22
C GLN A 147 6.00 3.11 8.26
N GLY A 148 6.31 2.56 7.07
CA GLY A 148 6.96 1.26 6.93
C GLY A 148 6.02 0.15 6.48
N GLN A 149 4.71 0.34 6.57
CA GLN A 149 3.71 -0.56 6.04
C GLN A 149 3.70 -0.49 4.51
N PHE A 150 3.46 -1.62 3.87
CA PHE A 150 3.47 -1.73 2.41
C PHE A 150 2.07 -1.75 1.80
N THR A 151 1.05 -2.04 2.60
CA THR A 151 -0.34 -2.10 2.17
C THR A 151 -1.24 -1.32 3.12
N SER A 152 -2.44 -0.99 2.64
CA SER A 152 -3.49 -0.37 3.43
C SER A 152 -3.95 -1.29 4.56
N GLU A 153 -3.99 -2.61 4.32
CA GLU A 153 -4.35 -3.62 5.31
C GLU A 153 -3.34 -3.66 6.46
N GLU A 154 -2.04 -3.65 6.17
CA GLU A 154 -1.00 -3.61 7.21
C GLU A 154 -1.12 -2.35 8.07
N ALA A 155 -1.35 -1.18 7.46
CA ALA A 155 -1.55 0.06 8.20
C ALA A 155 -2.81 0.00 9.08
N MET A 156 -3.91 -0.53 8.56
CA MET A 156 -5.16 -0.70 9.30
C MET A 156 -5.02 -1.72 10.44
N GLU A 157 -4.32 -2.83 10.24
CA GLU A 157 -4.04 -3.81 11.28
C GLU A 157 -3.26 -3.17 12.44
N ASP A 158 -2.19 -2.44 12.15
CA ASP A 158 -1.40 -1.73 13.14
C ASP A 158 -2.22 -0.68 13.91
N TRP A 159 -3.04 0.09 13.20
CA TRP A 159 -3.90 1.09 13.86
C TRP A 159 -5.00 0.46 14.71
N LEU A 160 -5.60 -0.63 14.28
CA LEU A 160 -6.64 -1.35 15.06
C LEU A 160 -6.05 -2.05 16.29
N ASN A 161 -4.79 -2.46 16.24
CA ASN A 161 -4.06 -3.04 17.37
C ASN A 161 -3.52 -2.00 18.38
N SER A 162 -3.53 -0.71 18.02
CA SER A 162 -3.12 0.40 18.87
C SER A 162 -4.34 1.10 19.48
N GLU A 163 -4.42 1.18 20.82
CA GLU A 163 -5.56 1.76 21.53
C GLU A 163 -5.87 3.19 21.07
N GLY A 164 -4.86 4.05 20.95
CA GLY A 164 -5.02 5.44 20.54
C GLY A 164 -5.48 5.59 19.08
N HIS A 165 -4.86 4.85 18.15
CA HIS A 165 -5.24 4.87 16.74
C HIS A 165 -6.64 4.29 16.52
N ARG A 166 -6.93 3.16 17.20
CA ARG A 166 -8.26 2.54 17.15
C ARG A 166 -9.35 3.49 17.67
N ALA A 167 -9.08 4.21 18.76
CA ALA A 167 -10.04 5.18 19.29
C ALA A 167 -10.36 6.29 18.27
N ASN A 168 -9.36 6.76 17.51
CA ASN A 168 -9.59 7.72 16.42
C ASN A 168 -10.44 7.14 15.29
N LEU A 169 -10.16 5.91 14.86
CA LEU A 169 -10.89 5.25 13.76
C LEU A 169 -12.36 5.00 14.11
N LEU A 170 -12.66 4.67 15.36
CA LEU A 170 -14.00 4.26 15.83
C LEU A 170 -14.77 5.37 16.55
N LYS A 171 -14.22 6.59 16.59
CA LYS A 171 -14.89 7.73 17.23
C LYS A 171 -16.19 8.09 16.52
N GLU A 172 -17.27 8.31 17.29
CA GLU A 172 -18.56 8.83 16.81
C GLU A 172 -18.51 10.34 16.54
#